data_c2c1a06c409ea2dd401da1e045b120a1
#
_entry.id   c2c1a06c409ea2dd401da1e045b120a1
#
_cell.length_a   1.000
_cell.length_b   1.000
_cell.length_c   1.000
_cell.angle_alpha   90.00
_cell.angle_beta   90.00
_cell.angle_gamma   90.00
#
_symmetry.space_group_name_H-M   'P 1'
#
loop_
_entity.id
_entity.type
_entity.pdbx_description
1 polymer ?
#
loop_
_entity_poly.entity_id
_entity_poly.type
_entity_poly.pdbx_seq_one_letter_code
_entity_poly.pdbx_strand_id
1 'polypeptide(L)'
;MRIAVFADKFSGTLTSDEVIGEIKKIFKYNNIKSSFFPVTDGGENSTEIFKEYGFETQKMSMKQDFSGKWLPVETLKVNKNIYIETSQLIGIKNTNDLSLDLNTSCLAKIIEDVDILSMGGSRTNDAGIGLLSKMGIDFLNNEEVIEDPKPKDFKLINNIKINES
;
A
#
# COMPACT_ATOMS: atom_id res chain seq x y z
N MET A 1 13.20 -35.34 -5.75
CA MET A 1 12.23 -34.33 -5.27
C MET A 1 12.68 -32.96 -5.73
N ARG A 2 11.79 -32.09 -6.16
CA ARG A 2 12.05 -30.68 -6.50
C ARG A 2 11.16 -29.82 -5.62
N ILE A 3 11.72 -28.78 -5.00
CA ILE A 3 11.00 -27.91 -4.07
C ILE A 3 10.82 -26.53 -4.72
N ALA A 4 9.61 -25.99 -4.69
CA ALA A 4 9.34 -24.59 -4.98
C ALA A 4 9.22 -23.82 -3.67
N VAL A 5 9.95 -22.71 -3.55
CA VAL A 5 9.95 -21.84 -2.38
C VAL A 5 9.35 -20.51 -2.79
N PHE A 6 8.30 -20.13 -2.10
CA PHE A 6 7.67 -18.81 -2.23
C PHE A 6 7.97 -18.06 -0.94
N ALA A 7 8.64 -16.93 -1.03
CA ALA A 7 9.04 -16.18 0.16
C ALA A 7 8.61 -14.71 0.03
N ASP A 8 7.92 -14.24 1.05
CA ASP A 8 7.69 -12.81 1.29
C ASP A 8 8.76 -12.26 2.24
N LYS A 9 8.79 -10.95 2.41
CA LYS A 9 9.65 -10.25 3.36
C LYS A 9 9.30 -10.60 4.82
N PHE A 10 10.28 -10.47 5.70
CA PHE A 10 10.05 -10.38 7.14
C PHE A 10 10.08 -8.91 7.52
N SER A 11 8.90 -8.31 7.69
CA SER A 11 8.73 -6.87 7.91
C SER A 11 9.69 -6.32 8.97
N GLY A 12 10.46 -5.28 8.62
CA GLY A 12 11.44 -4.64 9.49
C GLY A 12 12.77 -5.39 9.65
N THR A 13 12.97 -6.56 9.02
CA THR A 13 14.21 -7.36 9.16
C THR A 13 14.83 -7.76 7.82
N LEU A 14 14.17 -8.59 7.02
CA LEU A 14 14.70 -9.14 5.78
C LEU A 14 13.76 -8.89 4.60
N THR A 15 14.31 -8.55 3.46
CA THR A 15 13.59 -8.51 2.19
C THR A 15 13.31 -9.93 1.68
N SER A 16 12.38 -10.09 0.74
CA SER A 16 12.10 -11.39 0.10
C SER A 16 13.35 -12.01 -0.50
N ASP A 17 14.21 -11.20 -1.13
CA ASP A 17 15.47 -11.66 -1.74
C ASP A 17 16.50 -12.12 -0.72
N GLU A 18 16.63 -11.41 0.41
CA GLU A 18 17.53 -11.82 1.49
C GLU A 18 17.08 -13.16 2.08
N VAL A 19 15.75 -13.34 2.32
CA VAL A 19 15.18 -14.62 2.77
C VAL A 19 15.49 -15.74 1.76
N ILE A 20 15.23 -15.50 0.49
CA ILE A 20 15.52 -16.44 -0.59
C ILE A 20 17.01 -16.74 -0.64
N GLY A 21 17.86 -15.73 -0.49
CA GLY A 21 19.32 -15.88 -0.49
C GLY A 21 19.82 -16.82 0.59
N GLU A 22 19.30 -16.70 1.81
CA GLU A 22 19.68 -17.60 2.92
C GLU A 22 19.18 -19.03 2.70
N ILE A 23 17.95 -19.20 2.24
CA ILE A 23 17.40 -20.54 1.95
C ILE A 23 18.18 -21.20 0.80
N LYS A 24 18.55 -20.46 -0.24
CA LYS A 24 19.38 -20.95 -1.37
C LYS A 24 20.70 -21.53 -0.88
N LYS A 25 21.38 -20.89 0.08
CA LYS A 25 22.65 -21.39 0.66
C LYS A 25 22.45 -22.78 1.30
N ILE A 26 21.40 -22.93 2.11
CA ILE A 26 21.08 -24.20 2.80
C ILE A 26 20.73 -25.29 1.77
N PHE A 27 19.93 -24.97 0.77
CA PHE A 27 19.49 -25.95 -0.24
C PHE A 27 20.65 -26.39 -1.12
N LYS A 28 21.55 -25.45 -1.48
CA LYS A 28 22.77 -25.76 -2.21
C LYS A 28 23.70 -26.69 -1.41
N TYR A 29 23.89 -26.41 -0.11
CA TYR A 29 24.71 -27.25 0.76
C TYR A 29 24.19 -28.69 0.85
N ASN A 30 22.86 -28.87 0.86
CA ASN A 30 22.21 -30.18 0.96
C ASN A 30 21.86 -30.81 -0.41
N ASN A 31 22.33 -30.25 -1.53
CA ASN A 31 22.05 -30.72 -2.89
C ASN A 31 20.53 -30.81 -3.22
N ILE A 32 19.72 -29.92 -2.67
CA ILE A 32 18.26 -29.89 -2.89
C ILE A 32 17.96 -29.14 -4.19
N LYS A 33 17.31 -29.82 -5.16
CA LYS A 33 16.81 -29.17 -6.39
C LYS A 33 15.61 -28.30 -6.04
N SER A 34 15.72 -26.99 -6.35
CA SER A 34 14.71 -26.01 -5.95
C SER A 34 14.52 -24.90 -6.97
N SER A 35 13.36 -24.27 -6.94
CA SER A 35 13.04 -23.01 -7.61
C SER A 35 12.55 -22.02 -6.56
N PHE A 36 12.86 -20.72 -6.73
CA PHE A 36 12.58 -19.69 -5.75
C PHE A 36 11.80 -18.56 -6.41
N PHE A 37 10.79 -18.08 -5.71
CA PHE A 37 9.88 -17.06 -6.20
C PHE A 37 9.65 -16.03 -5.08
N PRO A 38 10.13 -14.79 -5.21
CA PRO A 38 9.71 -13.73 -4.32
C PRO A 38 8.21 -13.48 -4.51
N VAL A 39 7.51 -13.27 -3.42
CA VAL A 39 6.08 -12.95 -3.43
C VAL A 39 5.82 -11.74 -2.54
N THR A 40 4.66 -11.13 -2.66
CA THR A 40 4.25 -9.96 -1.90
C THR A 40 2.77 -10.02 -1.57
N ASP A 41 2.42 -9.47 -0.41
CA ASP A 41 1.05 -9.20 0.02
C ASP A 41 0.47 -7.89 -0.55
N GLY A 42 1.21 -7.22 -1.44
CA GLY A 42 0.87 -5.90 -1.97
C GLY A 42 1.31 -4.74 -1.06
N GLY A 43 2.05 -5.01 0.00
CA GLY A 43 2.64 -4.01 0.88
C GLY A 43 3.97 -3.46 0.37
N GLU A 44 4.78 -2.95 1.30
CA GLU A 44 6.11 -2.42 1.01
C GLU A 44 6.95 -3.38 0.15
N ASN A 45 7.66 -2.82 -0.84
CA ASN A 45 8.50 -3.51 -1.84
C ASN A 45 7.72 -4.32 -2.89
N SER A 46 6.39 -4.26 -2.93
CA SER A 46 5.64 -4.95 -3.99
C SER A 46 5.97 -4.42 -5.38
N THR A 47 6.22 -3.12 -5.51
CA THR A 47 6.69 -2.50 -6.75
C THR A 47 7.99 -3.14 -7.25
N GLU A 48 8.97 -3.34 -6.39
CA GLU A 48 10.26 -3.96 -6.76
C GLU A 48 10.08 -5.42 -7.17
N ILE A 49 9.28 -6.19 -6.42
CA ILE A 49 8.99 -7.59 -6.77
C ILE A 49 8.30 -7.69 -8.13
N PHE A 50 7.35 -6.81 -8.44
CA PHE A 50 6.73 -6.78 -9.77
C PHE A 50 7.73 -6.46 -10.88
N LYS A 51 8.68 -5.56 -10.64
CA LYS A 51 9.76 -5.28 -11.62
C LYS A 51 10.65 -6.50 -11.86
N GLU A 52 10.97 -7.29 -10.84
CA GLU A 52 11.70 -8.56 -11.02
C GLU A 52 10.95 -9.55 -11.91
N TYR A 53 9.60 -9.52 -11.89
CA TYR A 53 8.77 -10.29 -12.81
C TYR A 53 8.60 -9.66 -14.19
N GLY A 54 9.30 -8.55 -14.46
CA GLY A 54 9.34 -7.90 -15.78
C GLY A 54 8.22 -6.87 -16.01
N PHE A 55 7.51 -6.44 -14.98
CA PHE A 55 6.58 -5.32 -15.10
C PHE A 55 7.34 -4.00 -15.13
N GLU A 56 6.90 -3.11 -16.01
CA GLU A 56 7.61 -1.86 -16.27
C GLU A 56 6.99 -0.68 -15.51
N THR A 57 7.84 0.29 -15.17
CA THR A 57 7.39 1.59 -14.66
C THR A 57 6.51 2.28 -15.69
N GLN A 58 5.28 2.61 -15.32
CA GLN A 58 4.37 3.39 -16.15
C GLN A 58 4.65 4.89 -16.00
N LYS A 59 4.79 5.36 -14.76
CA LYS A 59 4.98 6.79 -14.45
C LYS A 59 5.66 6.97 -13.10
N MET A 60 6.53 7.99 -13.05
CA MET A 60 7.03 8.56 -11.79
C MET A 60 6.39 9.94 -11.61
N SER A 61 5.86 10.22 -10.43
CA SER A 61 5.27 11.52 -10.11
C SER A 61 5.52 11.92 -8.67
N MET A 62 5.50 13.23 -8.40
CA MET A 62 5.53 13.73 -7.02
C MET A 62 4.10 13.81 -6.49
N LYS A 63 3.85 13.19 -5.36
CA LYS A 63 2.55 13.20 -4.65
C LYS A 63 2.78 13.53 -3.17
N GLN A 64 1.77 14.10 -2.53
CA GLN A 64 1.81 14.31 -1.09
C GLN A 64 1.37 13.05 -0.37
N ASP A 65 2.12 12.67 0.67
CA ASP A 65 1.70 11.64 1.61
C ASP A 65 0.64 12.18 2.60
N PHE A 66 0.19 11.35 3.51
CA PHE A 66 -0.82 11.73 4.52
C PHE A 66 -0.33 12.79 5.52
N SER A 67 0.97 13.07 5.61
CA SER A 67 1.54 14.16 6.40
C SER A 67 1.71 15.47 5.62
N GLY A 68 1.39 15.46 4.32
CA GLY A 68 1.58 16.57 3.40
C GLY A 68 2.98 16.67 2.80
N LYS A 69 3.88 15.73 3.08
CA LYS A 69 5.23 15.69 2.52
C LYS A 69 5.19 15.21 1.08
N TRP A 70 5.90 15.89 0.19
CA TRP A 70 6.05 15.49 -1.20
C TRP A 70 7.03 14.32 -1.33
N LEU A 71 6.57 13.23 -1.92
CA LEU A 71 7.37 12.01 -2.16
C LEU A 71 7.28 11.61 -3.63
N PRO A 72 8.36 11.02 -4.19
CA PRO A 72 8.29 10.37 -5.49
C PRO A 72 7.44 9.11 -5.38
N VAL A 73 6.48 8.97 -6.28
CA VAL A 73 5.57 7.82 -6.36
C VAL A 73 5.70 7.18 -7.71
N GLU A 74 5.92 5.88 -7.71
CA GLU A 74 6.02 5.06 -8.91
C GLU A 74 4.74 4.26 -9.13
N THR A 75 4.24 4.27 -10.36
CA THR A 75 3.18 3.37 -10.82
C THR A 75 3.74 2.39 -11.84
N LEU A 76 3.22 1.16 -11.85
CA LEU A 76 3.62 0.13 -12.79
C LEU A 76 2.50 -0.18 -13.78
N LYS A 77 2.90 -0.61 -14.97
CA LYS A 77 1.97 -1.19 -15.94
C LYS A 77 1.89 -2.69 -15.70
N VAL A 78 0.73 -3.15 -15.22
CA VAL A 78 0.44 -4.57 -15.00
C VAL A 78 -0.62 -5.02 -16.01
N ASN A 79 -0.19 -5.65 -17.09
CA ASN A 79 -1.02 -5.93 -18.27
C ASN A 79 -1.58 -4.62 -18.88
N LYS A 80 -2.92 -4.45 -18.84
CA LYS A 80 -3.59 -3.22 -19.28
C LYS A 80 -3.91 -2.24 -18.16
N ASN A 81 -3.61 -2.60 -16.92
CA ASN A 81 -3.95 -1.84 -15.73
C ASN A 81 -2.74 -1.07 -15.19
N ILE A 82 -3.01 0.04 -14.55
CA ILE A 82 -2.02 0.83 -13.81
C ILE A 82 -2.10 0.46 -12.32
N TYR A 83 -0.99 -0.01 -11.79
CA TYR A 83 -0.83 -0.45 -10.41
C TYR A 83 -0.07 0.59 -9.59
N ILE A 84 -0.48 0.79 -8.33
CA ILE A 84 0.27 1.54 -7.33
C ILE A 84 0.37 0.77 -6.01
N GLU A 85 1.56 0.81 -5.43
CA GLU A 85 1.81 0.44 -4.05
C GLU A 85 1.49 1.62 -3.15
N THR A 86 0.36 1.55 -2.43
CA THR A 86 -0.11 2.68 -1.60
C THR A 86 0.80 2.97 -0.41
N SER A 87 1.60 2.02 0.04
CA SER A 87 2.59 2.21 1.10
C SER A 87 3.65 3.27 0.77
N GLN A 88 3.84 3.61 -0.52
CA GLN A 88 4.66 4.74 -0.93
C GLN A 88 4.16 6.07 -0.34
N LEU A 89 2.85 6.21 -0.09
CA LEU A 89 2.22 7.42 0.44
C LEU A 89 1.73 7.27 1.88
N ILE A 90 1.15 6.12 2.23
CA ILE A 90 0.53 5.87 3.53
C ILE A 90 1.25 4.80 4.35
N GLY A 91 2.49 4.48 3.98
CA GLY A 91 3.27 3.41 4.60
C GLY A 91 3.74 3.73 6.02
N ILE A 92 4.03 2.67 6.78
CA ILE A 92 4.50 2.74 8.16
C ILE A 92 5.79 3.58 8.29
N LYS A 93 6.65 3.57 7.27
CA LYS A 93 7.93 4.28 7.28
C LYS A 93 7.82 5.79 7.04
N ASN A 94 6.66 6.28 6.58
CA ASN A 94 6.53 7.67 6.16
C ASN A 94 6.40 8.64 7.33
N THR A 95 5.91 8.17 8.48
CA THR A 95 5.77 8.98 9.69
C THR A 95 5.80 8.17 10.98
N ASN A 96 6.07 8.85 12.09
CA ASN A 96 5.95 8.32 13.45
C ASN A 96 4.62 8.72 14.12
N ASP A 97 3.75 9.46 13.43
CA ASP A 97 2.46 9.89 13.97
C ASP A 97 1.57 8.70 14.35
N LEU A 98 0.66 8.93 15.28
CA LEU A 98 -0.28 7.91 15.73
C LEU A 98 -1.25 7.55 14.59
N SER A 99 -1.47 6.27 14.38
CA SER A 99 -2.37 5.76 13.32
C SER A 99 -3.79 6.31 13.42
N LEU A 100 -4.24 6.70 14.62
CA LEU A 100 -5.56 7.28 14.86
C LEU A 100 -5.71 8.72 14.35
N ASP A 101 -4.59 9.42 14.09
CA ASP A 101 -4.55 10.80 13.61
C ASP A 101 -4.29 10.91 12.10
N LEU A 102 -4.16 9.77 11.42
CA LEU A 102 -3.86 9.68 9.99
C LEU A 102 -5.04 9.10 9.23
N ASN A 103 -5.22 9.50 7.97
CA ASN A 103 -6.23 8.95 7.08
C ASN A 103 -5.71 8.77 5.65
N THR A 104 -6.55 8.19 4.80
CA THR A 104 -6.24 7.86 3.41
C THR A 104 -6.56 8.98 2.41
N SER A 105 -6.87 10.21 2.85
CA SER A 105 -7.32 11.31 1.98
C SER A 105 -6.32 11.67 0.86
N CYS A 106 -5.02 11.49 1.10
CA CYS A 106 -3.98 11.74 0.11
C CYS A 106 -4.10 10.83 -1.13
N LEU A 107 -4.72 9.66 -1.01
CA LEU A 107 -4.93 8.73 -2.12
C LEU A 107 -5.96 9.26 -3.14
N ALA A 108 -6.84 10.16 -2.77
CA ALA A 108 -7.82 10.74 -3.68
C ALA A 108 -7.18 11.41 -4.91
N LYS A 109 -5.96 11.93 -4.77
CA LYS A 109 -5.22 12.59 -5.87
C LYS A 109 -4.63 11.62 -6.90
N ILE A 110 -4.72 10.33 -6.67
CA ILE A 110 -4.15 9.32 -7.55
C ILE A 110 -5.16 8.28 -8.04
N ILE A 111 -6.35 8.22 -7.41
CA ILE A 111 -7.33 7.18 -7.72
C ILE A 111 -7.85 7.25 -9.16
N GLU A 112 -7.87 8.44 -9.75
CA GLU A 112 -8.27 8.63 -11.15
C GLU A 112 -7.21 8.15 -12.15
N ASP A 113 -5.96 8.07 -11.70
CA ASP A 113 -4.80 7.71 -12.53
C ASP A 113 -4.44 6.22 -12.45
N VAL A 114 -5.13 5.42 -11.61
CA VAL A 114 -4.75 4.03 -11.32
C VAL A 114 -5.95 3.09 -11.29
N ASP A 115 -5.72 1.83 -11.68
CA ASP A 115 -6.75 0.77 -11.72
C ASP A 115 -6.64 -0.16 -10.50
N ILE A 116 -5.44 -0.31 -9.93
CA ILE A 116 -5.15 -1.24 -8.84
C ILE A 116 -4.40 -0.51 -7.74
N LEU A 117 -5.01 -0.44 -6.56
CA LEU A 117 -4.36 0.02 -5.33
C LEU A 117 -4.03 -1.18 -4.45
N SER A 118 -2.76 -1.38 -4.13
CA SER A 118 -2.38 -2.40 -3.16
C SER A 118 -2.33 -1.81 -1.75
N MET A 119 -2.91 -2.50 -0.78
CA MET A 119 -3.25 -1.95 0.53
C MET A 119 -2.40 -2.49 1.69
N GLY A 120 -1.28 -3.14 1.40
CA GLY A 120 -0.38 -3.65 2.44
C GLY A 120 0.50 -2.56 3.06
N GLY A 121 0.91 -2.73 4.32
CA GLY A 121 1.89 -1.86 4.99
C GLY A 121 1.41 -0.45 5.35
N SER A 122 0.10 -0.22 5.40
CA SER A 122 -0.47 1.09 5.77
C SER A 122 -0.22 1.46 7.24
N ARG A 123 0.09 2.73 7.49
CA ARG A 123 0.19 3.32 8.83
C ARG A 123 -1.17 3.66 9.44
N THR A 124 -2.22 3.80 8.64
CA THR A 124 -3.58 4.10 9.10
C THR A 124 -4.53 2.94 8.90
N ASN A 125 -5.54 2.83 9.75
CA ASN A 125 -6.67 1.89 9.67
C ASN A 125 -7.99 2.69 9.65
N ASP A 126 -8.09 3.66 8.75
CA ASP A 126 -9.26 4.54 8.65
C ASP A 126 -10.43 3.94 7.85
N ALA A 127 -10.38 2.66 7.50
CA ALA A 127 -11.38 1.99 6.65
C ALA A 127 -11.68 2.73 5.33
N GLY A 128 -10.74 3.58 4.87
CA GLY A 128 -10.91 4.37 3.64
C GLY A 128 -11.75 5.64 3.80
N ILE A 129 -12.19 6.02 5.00
CA ILE A 129 -13.06 7.19 5.18
C ILE A 129 -12.41 8.49 4.72
N GLY A 130 -11.07 8.63 4.88
CA GLY A 130 -10.34 9.79 4.38
C GLY A 130 -10.39 9.89 2.85
N LEU A 131 -10.17 8.79 2.14
CA LEU A 131 -10.30 8.71 0.68
C LEU A 131 -11.75 9.01 0.25
N LEU A 132 -12.72 8.33 0.84
CA LEU A 132 -14.14 8.45 0.51
C LEU A 132 -14.66 9.88 0.75
N SER A 133 -14.18 10.57 1.80
CA SER A 133 -14.57 11.96 2.05
C SER A 133 -14.14 12.90 0.92
N LYS A 134 -12.99 12.64 0.29
CA LYS A 134 -12.51 13.42 -0.87
C LYS A 134 -13.21 13.03 -2.18
N MET A 135 -13.94 11.92 -2.18
CA MET A 135 -14.76 11.45 -3.30
C MET A 135 -16.24 11.86 -3.19
N GLY A 136 -16.58 12.76 -2.28
CA GLY A 136 -17.95 13.29 -2.15
C GLY A 136 -18.82 12.52 -1.16
N ILE A 137 -18.25 11.78 -0.22
CA ILE A 137 -18.98 11.12 0.85
C ILE A 137 -18.76 11.87 2.15
N ASP A 138 -19.82 12.48 2.70
CA ASP A 138 -19.79 13.13 3.99
C ASP A 138 -20.05 12.13 5.11
N PHE A 139 -19.18 12.12 6.10
CA PHE A 139 -19.35 11.39 7.35
C PHE A 139 -19.87 12.35 8.42
N LEU A 140 -20.97 12.02 9.07
CA LEU A 140 -21.72 12.94 9.91
C LEU A 140 -21.75 12.48 11.37
N ASN A 141 -21.65 13.48 12.25
CA ASN A 141 -22.06 13.38 13.65
C ASN A 141 -23.41 14.13 13.77
N ASN A 142 -24.51 13.39 13.83
CA ASN A 142 -25.87 13.89 13.63
C ASN A 142 -26.02 14.60 12.27
N GLU A 143 -26.15 15.91 12.24
CA GLU A 143 -26.27 16.70 10.99
C GLU A 143 -24.97 17.44 10.63
N GLU A 144 -23.94 17.37 11.47
CA GLU A 144 -22.68 18.07 11.26
C GLU A 144 -21.68 17.18 10.51
N VAL A 145 -21.07 17.71 9.46
CA VAL A 145 -20.02 17.03 8.69
C VAL A 145 -18.74 16.98 9.51
N ILE A 146 -18.15 15.79 9.63
CA ILE A 146 -16.83 15.62 10.21
C ILE A 146 -15.80 15.91 9.10
N GLU A 147 -15.18 17.09 9.18
CA GLU A 147 -14.14 17.48 8.25
C GLU A 147 -12.88 16.62 8.43
N ASP A 148 -12.31 16.13 7.30
CA ASP A 148 -11.11 15.30 7.26
C ASP A 148 -11.15 14.11 8.25
N PRO A 149 -12.16 13.22 8.15
CA PRO A 149 -12.43 12.17 9.14
C PRO A 149 -11.25 11.21 9.30
N LYS A 150 -11.00 10.79 10.55
CA LYS A 150 -9.87 9.94 10.96
C LYS A 150 -10.35 8.76 11.80
N PRO A 151 -9.55 7.71 12.03
CA PRO A 151 -9.94 6.58 12.87
C PRO A 151 -10.45 6.97 14.27
N LYS A 152 -9.89 8.03 14.88
CA LYS A 152 -10.36 8.53 16.17
C LYS A 152 -11.81 9.03 16.17
N ASP A 153 -12.31 9.39 15.00
CA ASP A 153 -13.67 9.94 14.84
C ASP A 153 -14.72 8.85 14.61
N PHE A 154 -14.35 7.58 14.46
CA PHE A 154 -15.27 6.48 14.17
C PHE A 154 -16.46 6.40 15.14
N LYS A 155 -16.24 6.68 16.42
CA LYS A 155 -17.32 6.66 17.43
C LYS A 155 -18.31 7.82 17.30
N LEU A 156 -17.94 8.86 16.57
CA LEU A 156 -18.76 10.05 16.34
C LEU A 156 -19.61 9.89 15.07
N ILE A 157 -19.17 9.07 14.11
CA ILE A 157 -19.87 8.86 12.84
C ILE A 157 -21.14 8.05 13.12
N ASN A 158 -22.30 8.65 12.87
CA ASN A 158 -23.60 8.00 13.03
C ASN A 158 -24.48 8.10 11.78
N ASN A 159 -24.03 8.83 10.76
CA ASN A 159 -24.71 8.91 9.47
C ASN A 159 -23.71 9.14 8.33
N ILE A 160 -24.13 8.84 7.10
CA ILE A 160 -23.33 9.02 5.87
C ILE A 160 -24.23 9.66 4.81
N LYS A 161 -23.72 10.68 4.13
CA LYS A 161 -24.38 11.32 3.01
C LYS A 161 -23.49 11.22 1.77
N ILE A 162 -24.08 10.74 0.67
CA ILE A 162 -23.42 10.70 -0.64
C ILE A 162 -23.85 11.96 -1.40
N ASN A 163 -22.88 12.77 -1.78
CA ASN A 163 -23.12 13.95 -2.59
C ASN A 163 -23.06 13.54 -4.06
N GLU A 164 -24.13 13.74 -4.79
CA GLU A 164 -24.15 13.55 -6.24
C GLU A 164 -23.21 14.61 -6.88
N SER A 165 -22.23 14.12 -7.66
CA SER A 165 -21.26 14.94 -8.40
C SER A 165 -21.83 15.38 -9.76
#